data_320a3a8cfcf2956658e3e5f77e8a63d4
#
_entry.id   320a3a8cfcf2956658e3e5f77e8a63d4
#
_cell.length_a   1.000
_cell.length_b   1.000
_cell.length_c   1.000
_cell.angle_alpha   90.00
_cell.angle_beta   90.00
_cell.angle_gamma   90.00
#
_symmetry.space_group_name_H-M   'P 1'
#
loop_
_entity.id
_entity.type
_entity.pdbx_description
1 polymer ?
#
loop_
_entity_poly.entity_id
_entity_poly.type
_entity_poly.pdbx_seq_one_letter_code
_entity_poly.pdbx_strand_id
1 'polypeptide(L)'
;MRRLFLTIFLWFWLTLFGVAMIFAAVVLHAGFGFRSFVRLSIHDLLLFTIAGGIFCFLVIRFLTKPLNQLGEAAASIAEGRLETRVDPALKNRRDEISDLARNFDRMAERIEALVTGQRRLLGDVSHELRSPLSRLSVALGLVKLSLAKQGMEREAAENLERIALEALRLDTMIGQLLALTRIDSGVDRGTPGRFDLTNLVQEVANDGNFEARACNRSVVIEHADACTVNGYEELLRSAIENVARNAIRHTAEGTAVEISLQNNVSKTLLRVRDHGPGVPENMLLEIFLPFRRIANGTAEGAGLGLAIAGRAVDVHGGTIRAMNAPAGGLIVEIDLPVASEPS
;
A
#
# COMPACT_ATOMS: atom_id res chain seq x y z
N MET A 1 22.35 -23.86 -9.93
CA MET A 1 22.56 -23.43 -11.34
C MET A 1 23.68 -24.20 -12.06
N ARG A 2 24.76 -24.56 -11.40
CA ARG A 2 25.78 -25.49 -11.96
C ARG A 2 25.17 -26.79 -12.51
N ARG A 3 24.06 -27.25 -11.91
CA ARG A 3 23.33 -28.45 -12.36
C ARG A 3 22.58 -28.29 -13.68
N LEU A 4 21.92 -27.13 -13.91
CA LEU A 4 21.15 -26.86 -15.15
C LEU A 4 22.10 -26.77 -16.34
N PHE A 5 23.19 -26.02 -16.18
CA PHE A 5 24.25 -25.91 -17.20
C PHE A 5 24.86 -27.29 -17.52
N LEU A 6 25.21 -28.05 -16.48
CA LEU A 6 25.76 -29.41 -16.66
C LEU A 6 24.76 -30.34 -17.35
N THR A 7 23.46 -30.21 -17.03
CA THR A 7 22.40 -31.00 -17.64
C THR A 7 22.24 -30.65 -19.13
N ILE A 8 22.15 -29.36 -19.47
CA ILE A 8 22.03 -28.90 -20.87
C ILE A 8 23.30 -29.27 -21.66
N PHE A 9 24.47 -29.10 -21.07
CA PHE A 9 25.75 -29.47 -21.65
C PHE A 9 25.84 -30.99 -21.90
N LEU A 10 25.46 -31.81 -20.94
CA LEU A 10 25.43 -33.29 -21.07
C LEU A 10 24.45 -33.75 -22.15
N TRP A 11 23.23 -33.19 -22.17
CA TRP A 11 22.23 -33.51 -23.18
C TRP A 11 22.68 -33.10 -24.58
N PHE A 12 23.31 -31.92 -24.72
CA PHE A 12 23.88 -31.49 -25.99
C PHE A 12 24.94 -32.44 -26.50
N TRP A 13 25.90 -32.84 -25.63
CA TRP A 13 26.95 -33.76 -26.02
C TRP A 13 26.42 -35.18 -26.25
N LEU A 14 25.40 -35.62 -25.52
CA LEU A 14 24.77 -36.93 -25.72
C LEU A 14 24.03 -36.99 -27.07
N THR A 15 23.30 -35.95 -27.43
CA THR A 15 22.61 -35.84 -28.72
C THR A 15 23.61 -35.76 -29.86
N LEU A 16 24.69 -34.97 -29.69
CA LEU A 16 25.76 -34.86 -30.66
C LEU A 16 26.45 -36.20 -30.91
N PHE A 17 26.77 -36.94 -29.84
CA PHE A 17 27.36 -38.28 -29.92
C PHE A 17 26.41 -39.28 -30.59
N GLY A 18 25.12 -39.23 -30.29
CA GLY A 18 24.10 -40.05 -30.94
C GLY A 18 24.01 -39.80 -32.44
N VAL A 19 23.98 -38.53 -32.85
CA VAL A 19 23.99 -38.15 -34.29
C VAL A 19 25.27 -38.62 -34.99
N ALA A 20 26.44 -38.43 -34.35
CA ALA A 20 27.72 -38.90 -34.90
C ALA A 20 27.78 -40.42 -35.09
N MET A 21 27.23 -41.19 -34.12
CA MET A 21 27.14 -42.67 -34.21
C MET A 21 26.19 -43.11 -35.32
N ILE A 22 25.01 -42.45 -35.46
CA ILE A 22 24.08 -42.76 -36.55
C ILE A 22 24.70 -42.44 -37.88
N PHE A 23 25.38 -41.32 -38.03
CA PHE A 23 26.09 -40.94 -39.23
C PHE A 23 27.21 -41.96 -39.58
N ALA A 24 28.00 -42.36 -38.59
CA ALA A 24 29.01 -43.37 -38.74
C ALA A 24 28.43 -44.74 -39.24
N ALA A 25 27.30 -45.16 -38.66
CA ALA A 25 26.60 -46.37 -39.05
C ALA A 25 26.08 -46.32 -40.51
N VAL A 26 25.52 -45.17 -40.92
CA VAL A 26 25.01 -44.95 -42.29
C VAL A 26 26.16 -44.96 -43.31
N VAL A 27 27.27 -44.34 -43.01
CA VAL A 27 28.45 -44.28 -43.92
C VAL A 27 29.12 -45.66 -44.05
N LEU A 28 29.20 -46.41 -42.97
CA LEU A 28 29.68 -47.79 -43.00
C LEU A 28 28.76 -48.69 -43.85
N HIS A 29 27.45 -48.54 -43.78
CA HIS A 29 26.47 -49.30 -44.56
C HIS A 29 26.48 -48.92 -46.05
N ALA A 30 26.81 -47.69 -46.38
CA ALA A 30 26.89 -47.15 -47.76
C ALA A 30 28.17 -47.56 -48.53
N GLY A 31 29.09 -48.33 -47.94
CA GLY A 31 30.23 -48.92 -48.64
C GLY A 31 31.40 -47.93 -48.96
N PHE A 32 31.46 -46.79 -48.28
CA PHE A 32 32.57 -45.85 -48.42
C PHE A 32 33.86 -46.42 -47.81
N GLY A 33 34.98 -46.31 -48.56
CA GLY A 33 36.25 -46.83 -48.09
C GLY A 33 36.71 -46.20 -46.77
N PHE A 34 37.30 -46.97 -45.87
CA PHE A 34 37.68 -46.60 -44.50
C PHE A 34 38.54 -45.28 -44.42
N ARG A 35 39.44 -45.02 -45.40
CA ARG A 35 40.27 -43.84 -45.42
C ARG A 35 39.50 -42.53 -45.72
N SER A 36 38.48 -42.57 -46.56
CA SER A 36 37.58 -41.45 -46.84
C SER A 36 36.65 -41.17 -45.68
N PHE A 37 36.19 -42.22 -45.01
CA PHE A 37 35.38 -42.13 -43.79
C PHE A 37 36.13 -41.43 -42.65
N VAL A 38 37.37 -41.83 -42.35
CA VAL A 38 38.17 -41.24 -41.26
C VAL A 38 38.46 -39.74 -41.52
N ARG A 39 38.74 -39.37 -42.75
CA ARG A 39 39.04 -37.98 -43.10
C ARG A 39 37.81 -37.08 -43.02
N LEU A 40 36.64 -37.54 -43.48
CA LEU A 40 35.37 -36.84 -43.34
C LEU A 40 34.97 -36.70 -41.86
N SER A 41 35.04 -37.80 -41.11
CA SER A 41 34.67 -37.84 -39.69
C SER A 41 35.48 -36.94 -38.79
N ILE A 42 36.78 -36.72 -39.07
CA ILE A 42 37.60 -35.83 -38.24
C ILE A 42 37.23 -34.32 -38.49
N HIS A 43 36.97 -33.95 -39.74
CA HIS A 43 36.59 -32.59 -40.08
C HIS A 43 35.18 -32.25 -39.50
N ASP A 44 34.24 -33.18 -39.65
CA ASP A 44 32.89 -33.01 -39.11
C ASP A 44 32.89 -32.97 -37.59
N LEU A 45 33.66 -33.82 -36.92
CA LEU A 45 33.82 -33.80 -35.48
C LEU A 45 34.39 -32.46 -34.96
N LEU A 46 35.39 -31.93 -35.64
CA LEU A 46 35.98 -30.63 -35.27
C LEU A 46 34.99 -29.50 -35.46
N LEU A 47 34.26 -29.51 -36.57
CA LEU A 47 33.22 -28.48 -36.86
C LEU A 47 32.09 -28.52 -35.84
N PHE A 48 31.61 -29.73 -35.46
CA PHE A 48 30.59 -29.90 -34.42
C PHE A 48 31.07 -29.50 -33.03
N THR A 49 32.37 -29.77 -32.71
CA THR A 49 32.95 -29.38 -31.42
C THR A 49 33.01 -27.85 -31.31
N ILE A 50 33.42 -27.16 -32.39
CA ILE A 50 33.47 -25.70 -32.45
C ILE A 50 32.03 -25.11 -32.36
N ALA A 51 31.07 -25.65 -33.11
CA ALA A 51 29.68 -25.22 -33.10
C ALA A 51 29.04 -25.41 -31.70
N GLY A 52 29.30 -26.55 -31.05
CA GLY A 52 28.85 -26.82 -29.68
C GLY A 52 29.45 -25.86 -28.66
N GLY A 53 30.74 -25.55 -28.79
CA GLY A 53 31.41 -24.56 -27.96
C GLY A 53 30.80 -23.15 -28.11
N ILE A 54 30.55 -22.71 -29.34
CA ILE A 54 29.89 -21.46 -29.65
C ILE A 54 28.46 -21.44 -29.06
N PHE A 55 27.70 -22.52 -29.28
CA PHE A 55 26.33 -22.61 -28.73
C PHE A 55 26.31 -22.52 -27.21
N CYS A 56 27.18 -23.30 -26.52
CA CYS A 56 27.29 -23.22 -25.07
C CYS A 56 27.67 -21.81 -24.58
N PHE A 57 28.63 -21.16 -25.27
CA PHE A 57 29.02 -19.78 -24.96
C PHE A 57 27.86 -18.81 -25.12
N LEU A 58 27.07 -18.93 -26.18
CA LEU A 58 25.88 -18.12 -26.41
C LEU A 58 24.82 -18.34 -25.34
N VAL A 59 24.51 -19.62 -24.97
CA VAL A 59 23.55 -19.93 -23.91
C VAL A 59 23.99 -19.33 -22.57
N ILE A 60 25.27 -19.43 -22.21
CA ILE A 60 25.80 -18.81 -20.98
C ILE A 60 25.63 -17.29 -21.02
N ARG A 61 26.02 -16.67 -22.12
CA ARG A 61 26.01 -15.21 -22.27
C ARG A 61 24.61 -14.63 -22.33
N PHE A 62 23.68 -15.28 -23.04
CA PHE A 62 22.35 -14.71 -23.34
C PHE A 62 21.24 -15.18 -22.39
N LEU A 63 21.36 -16.35 -21.77
CA LEU A 63 20.37 -16.88 -20.85
C LEU A 63 20.88 -16.99 -19.40
N THR A 64 21.98 -17.72 -19.20
CA THR A 64 22.38 -18.11 -17.84
C THR A 64 22.86 -16.91 -17.01
N LYS A 65 23.66 -16.02 -17.63
CA LYS A 65 24.18 -14.85 -16.93
C LYS A 65 23.08 -13.87 -16.48
N PRO A 66 22.12 -13.47 -17.34
CA PRO A 66 20.98 -12.64 -16.94
C PRO A 66 20.11 -13.25 -15.84
N LEU A 67 19.81 -14.53 -15.94
CA LEU A 67 19.01 -15.24 -14.90
C LEU A 67 19.73 -15.30 -13.56
N ASN A 68 21.06 -15.46 -13.56
CA ASN A 68 21.86 -15.40 -12.33
C ASN A 68 21.81 -14.02 -11.69
N GLN A 69 21.93 -12.95 -12.48
CA GLN A 69 21.83 -11.58 -11.98
C GLN A 69 20.47 -11.29 -11.35
N LEU A 70 19.38 -11.76 -11.97
CA LEU A 70 18.04 -11.66 -11.38
C LEU A 70 17.94 -12.45 -10.07
N GLY A 71 18.53 -13.67 -10.03
CA GLY A 71 18.55 -14.48 -8.81
C GLY A 71 19.36 -13.84 -7.67
N GLU A 72 20.50 -13.22 -7.98
CA GLU A 72 21.33 -12.49 -7.01
C GLU A 72 20.61 -11.23 -6.50
N ALA A 73 19.93 -10.51 -7.39
CA ALA A 73 19.12 -9.35 -6.99
C ALA A 73 17.96 -9.77 -6.08
N ALA A 74 17.27 -10.88 -6.40
CA ALA A 74 16.22 -11.43 -5.56
C ALA A 74 16.72 -11.86 -4.18
N ALA A 75 17.87 -12.53 -4.11
CA ALA A 75 18.50 -12.91 -2.85
C ALA A 75 18.88 -11.68 -2.02
N SER A 76 19.40 -10.64 -2.66
CA SER A 76 19.75 -9.38 -2.00
C SER A 76 18.53 -8.69 -1.38
N ILE A 77 17.38 -8.67 -2.09
CA ILE A 77 16.14 -8.12 -1.56
C ILE A 77 15.64 -8.97 -0.37
N ALA A 78 15.71 -10.31 -0.47
CA ALA A 78 15.33 -11.22 0.62
C ALA A 78 16.19 -11.05 1.88
N GLU A 79 17.46 -10.63 1.72
CA GLU A 79 18.36 -10.28 2.82
C GLU A 79 18.11 -8.86 3.39
N GLY A 80 17.12 -8.15 2.86
CA GLY A 80 16.73 -6.81 3.35
C GLY A 80 17.40 -5.64 2.64
N ARG A 81 18.20 -5.86 1.59
CA ARG A 81 18.78 -4.81 0.75
C ARG A 81 17.76 -4.38 -0.32
N LEU A 82 16.76 -3.64 0.10
CA LEU A 82 15.58 -3.29 -0.71
C LEU A 82 15.90 -2.33 -1.86
N GLU A 83 16.99 -1.59 -1.79
CA GLU A 83 17.47 -0.66 -2.84
C GLU A 83 18.06 -1.39 -4.05
N THR A 84 18.21 -2.73 -3.97
CA THR A 84 18.79 -3.52 -5.06
C THR A 84 17.91 -3.46 -6.30
N ARG A 85 18.52 -3.15 -7.43
CA ARG A 85 17.88 -3.15 -8.76
C ARG A 85 18.70 -3.98 -9.73
N VAL A 86 18.03 -4.41 -10.78
CA VAL A 86 18.67 -5.18 -11.84
C VAL A 86 19.53 -4.24 -12.71
N ASP A 87 20.66 -4.78 -13.18
CA ASP A 87 21.59 -4.04 -14.07
C ASP A 87 20.82 -3.36 -15.23
N PRO A 88 20.97 -2.05 -15.44
CA PRO A 88 20.36 -1.32 -16.55
C PRO A 88 20.62 -1.95 -17.93
N ALA A 89 21.77 -2.63 -18.10
CA ALA A 89 22.09 -3.33 -19.33
C ALA A 89 21.09 -4.45 -19.69
N LEU A 90 20.46 -5.09 -18.68
CA LEU A 90 19.42 -6.09 -18.91
C LEU A 90 18.10 -5.46 -19.38
N LYS A 91 17.78 -4.27 -18.89
CA LYS A 91 16.56 -3.55 -19.26
C LYS A 91 16.58 -2.98 -20.67
N ASN A 92 17.76 -2.71 -21.21
CA ASN A 92 17.97 -2.15 -22.55
C ASN A 92 17.93 -3.21 -23.66
N ARG A 93 17.77 -4.48 -23.34
CA ARG A 93 17.54 -5.56 -24.32
C ARG A 93 16.14 -5.45 -24.91
N ARG A 94 15.92 -6.10 -26.06
CA ARG A 94 14.62 -6.16 -26.75
C ARG A 94 14.10 -7.60 -26.77
N ASP A 95 14.11 -8.26 -25.61
CA ASP A 95 13.69 -9.64 -25.45
C ASP A 95 12.90 -9.83 -24.14
N GLU A 96 12.37 -11.03 -23.92
CA GLU A 96 11.55 -11.40 -22.76
C GLU A 96 12.32 -11.26 -21.44
N ILE A 97 13.64 -11.33 -21.47
CA ILE A 97 14.50 -11.13 -20.28
C ILE A 97 14.46 -9.67 -19.84
N SER A 98 14.36 -8.73 -20.78
CA SER A 98 14.21 -7.33 -20.43
C SER A 98 12.85 -7.01 -19.82
N ASP A 99 11.79 -7.68 -20.28
CA ASP A 99 10.45 -7.57 -19.68
C ASP A 99 10.45 -8.12 -18.26
N LEU A 100 11.10 -9.28 -18.05
CA LEU A 100 11.26 -9.88 -16.74
C LEU A 100 12.05 -8.97 -15.79
N ALA A 101 13.15 -8.35 -16.26
CA ALA A 101 13.95 -7.42 -15.49
C ALA A 101 13.15 -6.16 -15.07
N ARG A 102 12.33 -5.60 -15.99
CA ARG A 102 11.44 -4.48 -15.68
C ARG A 102 10.35 -4.83 -14.68
N ASN A 103 9.76 -6.02 -14.82
CA ASN A 103 8.75 -6.51 -13.87
C ASN A 103 9.34 -6.75 -12.49
N PHE A 104 10.57 -7.29 -12.45
CA PHE A 104 11.30 -7.48 -11.21
C PHE A 104 11.57 -6.15 -10.49
N ASP A 105 12.07 -5.14 -11.19
CA ASP A 105 12.33 -3.83 -10.59
C ASP A 105 11.05 -3.16 -10.07
N ARG A 106 9.92 -3.26 -10.81
CA ARG A 106 8.62 -2.78 -10.31
C ARG A 106 8.16 -3.49 -9.03
N MET A 107 8.39 -4.79 -8.96
CA MET A 107 8.11 -5.56 -7.75
C MET A 107 9.03 -5.11 -6.59
N ALA A 108 10.33 -4.92 -6.86
CA ALA A 108 11.30 -4.46 -5.87
C ALA A 108 10.94 -3.06 -5.33
N GLU A 109 10.57 -2.12 -6.20
CA GLU A 109 10.08 -0.78 -5.81
C GLU A 109 8.86 -0.85 -4.90
N ARG A 110 7.92 -1.74 -5.23
CA ARG A 110 6.71 -1.92 -4.42
C ARG A 110 7.02 -2.51 -3.04
N ILE A 111 7.91 -3.50 -2.96
CA ILE A 111 8.36 -4.09 -1.69
C ILE A 111 9.08 -3.03 -0.84
N GLU A 112 10.00 -2.26 -1.42
CA GLU A 112 10.71 -1.18 -0.73
C GLU A 112 9.77 -0.13 -0.17
N ALA A 113 8.79 0.32 -0.98
CA ALA A 113 7.79 1.30 -0.56
C ALA A 113 6.94 0.75 0.61
N LEU A 114 6.51 -0.52 0.54
CA LEU A 114 5.74 -1.16 1.60
C LEU A 114 6.53 -1.29 2.90
N VAL A 115 7.76 -1.79 2.85
CA VAL A 115 8.61 -1.98 4.04
C VAL A 115 8.99 -0.64 4.66
N THR A 116 9.32 0.36 3.84
CA THR A 116 9.66 1.70 4.32
C THR A 116 8.45 2.39 4.94
N GLY A 117 7.26 2.26 4.30
CA GLY A 117 6.01 2.73 4.87
C GLY A 117 5.69 2.08 6.22
N GLN A 118 5.85 0.77 6.31
CA GLN A 118 5.63 0.02 7.56
C GLN A 118 6.61 0.44 8.67
N ARG A 119 7.90 0.62 8.35
CA ARG A 119 8.89 1.10 9.34
C ARG A 119 8.57 2.50 9.85
N ARG A 120 8.15 3.41 8.95
CA ARG A 120 7.73 4.76 9.32
C ARG A 120 6.52 4.70 10.25
N LEU A 121 5.50 3.94 9.88
CA LEU A 121 4.30 3.74 10.70
C LEU A 121 4.65 3.26 12.11
N LEU A 122 5.49 2.22 12.25
CA LEU A 122 5.92 1.70 13.55
C LEU A 122 6.69 2.74 14.37
N GLY A 123 7.51 3.56 13.73
CA GLY A 123 8.19 4.69 14.37
C GLY A 123 7.20 5.73 14.91
N ASP A 124 6.27 6.16 14.07
CA ASP A 124 5.25 7.15 14.42
C ASP A 124 4.33 6.64 15.54
N VAL A 125 3.88 5.36 15.46
CA VAL A 125 3.12 4.69 16.54
C VAL A 125 3.86 4.72 17.86
N SER A 126 5.16 4.37 17.84
CA SER A 126 5.97 4.33 19.09
C SER A 126 6.08 5.71 19.72
N HIS A 127 6.22 6.76 18.92
CA HIS A 127 6.27 8.14 19.41
C HIS A 127 4.91 8.61 19.96
N GLU A 128 3.82 8.36 19.24
CA GLU A 128 2.48 8.77 19.63
C GLU A 128 1.94 8.01 20.83
N LEU A 129 2.32 6.76 21.04
CA LEU A 129 1.97 6.00 22.25
C LEU A 129 2.78 6.42 23.49
N ARG A 130 4.06 6.80 23.32
CA ARG A 130 4.92 7.19 24.43
C ARG A 130 4.39 8.42 25.18
N SER A 131 3.86 9.40 24.45
CA SER A 131 3.34 10.66 25.02
C SER A 131 2.19 10.43 26.01
N PRO A 132 1.05 9.76 25.64
CA PRO A 132 -0.05 9.50 26.56
C PRO A 132 0.38 8.56 27.72
N LEU A 133 1.24 7.56 27.46
CA LEU A 133 1.78 6.69 28.52
C LEU A 133 2.58 7.49 29.57
N SER A 134 3.37 8.46 29.12
CA SER A 134 4.10 9.34 30.02
C SER A 134 3.14 10.20 30.85
N ARG A 135 2.08 10.78 30.25
CA ARG A 135 1.06 11.55 30.98
C ARG A 135 0.30 10.68 32.00
N LEU A 136 -0.06 9.45 31.63
CA LEU A 136 -0.66 8.46 32.54
C LEU A 136 0.26 8.18 33.74
N SER A 137 1.54 7.94 33.49
CA SER A 137 2.53 7.64 34.53
C SER A 137 2.68 8.82 35.51
N VAL A 138 2.73 10.06 34.99
CA VAL A 138 2.79 11.26 35.82
C VAL A 138 1.52 11.43 36.65
N ALA A 139 0.33 11.33 36.02
CA ALA A 139 -0.95 11.44 36.72
C ALA A 139 -1.09 10.38 37.82
N LEU A 140 -0.70 9.13 37.55
CA LEU A 140 -0.69 8.07 38.56
C LEU A 140 0.28 8.38 39.72
N GLY A 141 1.44 8.95 39.43
CA GLY A 141 2.38 9.41 40.45
C GLY A 141 1.78 10.50 41.36
N LEU A 142 1.08 11.46 40.74
CA LEU A 142 0.36 12.51 41.46
C LEU A 142 -0.78 11.96 42.33
N VAL A 143 -1.59 11.00 41.83
CA VAL A 143 -2.61 10.31 42.63
C VAL A 143 -1.99 9.66 43.88
N LYS A 144 -0.88 8.93 43.72
CA LYS A 144 -0.20 8.29 44.85
C LYS A 144 0.28 9.30 45.90
N LEU A 145 0.78 10.45 45.44
CA LEU A 145 1.25 11.52 46.35
C LEU A 145 0.06 12.20 47.04
N SER A 146 -1.03 12.45 46.34
CA SER A 146 -2.25 13.09 46.91
C SER A 146 -2.94 12.18 47.91
N LEU A 147 -3.03 10.88 47.67
CA LEU A 147 -3.56 9.89 48.62
C LEU A 147 -2.69 9.71 49.87
N ALA A 148 -1.39 9.98 49.77
CA ALA A 148 -0.49 9.93 50.93
C ALA A 148 -0.61 11.16 51.86
N LYS A 149 -1.31 12.23 51.40
CA LYS A 149 -1.51 13.47 52.16
C LYS A 149 -3.00 13.59 52.54
N GLN A 150 -3.29 13.78 53.80
CA GLN A 150 -4.65 14.03 54.26
C GLN A 150 -5.23 15.34 53.68
N GLY A 151 -6.48 15.29 53.18
CA GLY A 151 -7.19 16.45 52.66
C GLY A 151 -6.97 16.74 51.17
N MET A 152 -6.30 15.87 50.39
CA MET A 152 -6.09 16.04 48.94
C MET A 152 -6.95 15.10 48.08
N GLU A 153 -8.10 14.63 48.58
CA GLU A 153 -8.98 13.71 47.88
C GLU A 153 -9.50 14.27 46.55
N ARG A 154 -9.78 15.58 46.49
CA ARG A 154 -10.23 16.26 45.27
C ARG A 154 -9.17 16.25 44.19
N GLU A 155 -7.92 16.52 44.53
CA GLU A 155 -6.81 16.50 43.59
C GLU A 155 -6.54 15.09 43.04
N ALA A 156 -6.67 14.06 43.91
CA ALA A 156 -6.62 12.66 43.51
C ALA A 156 -7.73 12.30 42.51
N ALA A 157 -8.97 12.77 42.72
CA ALA A 157 -10.08 12.56 41.81
C ALA A 157 -9.85 13.21 40.46
N GLU A 158 -9.38 14.48 40.41
CA GLU A 158 -9.06 15.17 39.16
C GLU A 158 -7.96 14.45 38.37
N ASN A 159 -6.94 13.92 39.04
CA ASN A 159 -5.90 13.13 38.37
C ASN A 159 -6.38 11.75 37.89
N LEU A 160 -7.34 11.12 38.57
CA LEU A 160 -8.00 9.88 38.11
C LEU A 160 -8.82 10.14 36.85
N GLU A 161 -9.55 11.25 36.77
CA GLU A 161 -10.25 11.62 35.53
C GLU A 161 -9.29 11.83 34.35
N ARG A 162 -8.14 12.47 34.60
CA ARG A 162 -7.09 12.59 33.56
C ARG A 162 -6.57 11.24 33.10
N ILE A 163 -6.36 10.29 34.00
CA ILE A 163 -5.97 8.92 33.68
C ILE A 163 -7.03 8.26 32.79
N ALA A 164 -8.31 8.36 33.17
CA ALA A 164 -9.41 7.80 32.41
C ALA A 164 -9.46 8.37 30.97
N LEU A 165 -9.31 9.68 30.82
CA LEU A 165 -9.28 10.34 29.50
C LEU A 165 -8.10 9.88 28.65
N GLU A 166 -6.88 9.79 29.21
CA GLU A 166 -5.71 9.33 28.46
C GLU A 166 -5.83 7.84 28.08
N ALA A 167 -6.43 7.01 28.95
CA ALA A 167 -6.71 5.61 28.63
C ALA A 167 -7.69 5.48 27.46
N LEU A 168 -8.77 6.27 27.44
CA LEU A 168 -9.73 6.31 26.34
C LEU A 168 -9.09 6.78 25.02
N ARG A 169 -8.18 7.78 25.07
CA ARG A 169 -7.42 8.24 23.92
C ARG A 169 -6.53 7.13 23.35
N LEU A 170 -5.86 6.37 24.23
CA LEU A 170 -5.05 5.22 23.82
C LEU A 170 -5.88 4.13 23.16
N ASP A 171 -7.02 3.78 23.74
CA ASP A 171 -7.94 2.79 23.18
C ASP A 171 -8.43 3.19 21.79
N THR A 172 -8.84 4.44 21.63
CA THR A 172 -9.24 5.00 20.33
C THR A 172 -8.10 4.94 19.30
N MET A 173 -6.87 5.28 19.70
CA MET A 173 -5.70 5.25 18.83
C MET A 173 -5.37 3.82 18.40
N ILE A 174 -5.43 2.86 19.32
CA ILE A 174 -5.21 1.43 19.02
C ILE A 174 -6.29 0.93 18.05
N GLY A 175 -7.55 1.27 18.27
CA GLY A 175 -8.65 0.92 17.38
C GLY A 175 -8.44 1.47 15.95
N GLN A 176 -8.05 2.72 15.82
CA GLN A 176 -7.74 3.36 14.53
C GLN A 176 -6.54 2.70 13.84
N LEU A 177 -5.50 2.36 14.59
CA LEU A 177 -4.32 1.67 14.05
C LEU A 177 -4.67 0.26 13.53
N LEU A 178 -5.47 -0.48 14.29
CA LEU A 178 -5.97 -1.78 13.86
C LEU A 178 -6.85 -1.68 12.61
N ALA A 179 -7.71 -0.66 12.51
CA ALA A 179 -8.50 -0.41 11.31
C ALA A 179 -7.61 -0.15 10.10
N LEU A 180 -6.59 0.70 10.23
CA LEU A 180 -5.64 1.00 9.16
C LEU A 180 -4.89 -0.26 8.71
N THR A 181 -4.38 -1.06 9.65
CA THR A 181 -3.65 -2.30 9.32
C THR A 181 -4.53 -3.35 8.66
N ARG A 182 -5.81 -3.47 9.05
CA ARG A 182 -6.79 -4.36 8.39
C ARG A 182 -7.07 -3.93 6.95
N ILE A 183 -7.21 -2.64 6.71
CA ILE A 183 -7.40 -2.10 5.35
C ILE A 183 -6.18 -2.41 4.47
N ASP A 184 -4.96 -2.18 4.97
CA ASP A 184 -3.72 -2.40 4.23
C ASP A 184 -3.46 -3.90 3.94
N SER A 185 -3.74 -4.79 4.90
CA SER A 185 -3.55 -6.23 4.75
C SER A 185 -4.61 -6.92 3.87
N GLY A 186 -5.74 -6.28 3.65
CA GLY A 186 -6.86 -6.86 2.93
C GLY A 186 -7.61 -7.95 3.69
N VAL A 187 -7.25 -8.19 4.96
CA VAL A 187 -7.91 -9.17 5.83
C VAL A 187 -9.20 -8.56 6.39
N ASP A 188 -10.26 -9.35 6.42
CA ASP A 188 -11.58 -8.98 6.97
C ASP A 188 -12.24 -7.73 6.33
N ARG A 189 -12.02 -7.47 5.04
CA ARG A 189 -12.74 -6.40 4.34
C ARG A 189 -14.23 -6.66 4.19
N GLY A 190 -14.68 -7.86 4.51
CA GLY A 190 -16.04 -8.32 4.24
C GLY A 190 -16.22 -8.73 2.76
N THR A 191 -17.48 -8.94 2.36
CA THR A 191 -17.82 -9.25 0.97
C THR A 191 -18.17 -7.95 0.24
N PRO A 192 -17.53 -7.64 -0.89
CA PRO A 192 -17.93 -6.46 -1.65
C PRO A 192 -19.34 -6.66 -2.20
N GLY A 193 -20.15 -5.64 -2.09
CA GLY A 193 -21.54 -5.65 -2.52
C GLY A 193 -21.96 -4.33 -3.16
N ARG A 194 -23.15 -4.34 -3.73
CA ARG A 194 -23.81 -3.13 -4.22
C ARG A 194 -24.66 -2.54 -3.10
N PHE A 195 -24.47 -1.27 -2.79
CA PHE A 195 -25.22 -0.58 -1.74
C PHE A 195 -25.52 0.88 -2.11
N ASP A 196 -26.51 1.46 -1.42
CA ASP A 196 -26.96 2.84 -1.63
C ASP A 196 -26.08 3.80 -0.83
N LEU A 197 -25.20 4.53 -1.55
CA LEU A 197 -24.33 5.53 -0.97
C LEU A 197 -25.09 6.73 -0.41
N THR A 198 -26.24 7.06 -1.00
CA THR A 198 -27.08 8.18 -0.54
C THR A 198 -27.61 7.91 0.87
N ASN A 199 -28.11 6.70 1.09
CA ASN A 199 -28.58 6.27 2.40
C ASN A 199 -27.43 6.27 3.43
N LEU A 200 -26.28 5.75 3.06
CA LEU A 200 -25.08 5.72 3.90
C LEU A 200 -24.65 7.14 4.34
N VAL A 201 -24.60 8.08 3.40
CA VAL A 201 -24.27 9.50 3.67
C VAL A 201 -25.30 10.13 4.61
N GLN A 202 -26.60 9.81 4.42
CA GLN A 202 -27.68 10.30 5.26
C GLN A 202 -27.55 9.80 6.71
N GLU A 203 -27.24 8.52 6.90
CA GLU A 203 -27.02 7.93 8.21
C GLU A 203 -25.85 8.58 8.93
N VAL A 204 -24.68 8.68 8.25
CA VAL A 204 -23.48 9.32 8.82
C VAL A 204 -23.72 10.80 9.13
N ALA A 205 -24.46 11.53 8.29
CA ALA A 205 -24.80 12.93 8.56
C ALA A 205 -25.70 13.07 9.79
N ASN A 206 -26.68 12.17 9.96
CA ASN A 206 -27.57 12.19 11.13
C ASN A 206 -26.79 11.89 12.42
N ASP A 207 -25.93 10.89 12.42
CA ASP A 207 -25.08 10.54 13.57
C ASP A 207 -24.11 11.68 13.89
N GLY A 208 -23.45 12.22 12.87
CA GLY A 208 -22.56 13.37 13.01
C GLY A 208 -23.28 14.63 13.53
N ASN A 209 -24.51 14.87 13.10
CA ASN A 209 -25.30 15.99 13.59
C ASN A 209 -25.67 15.85 15.08
N PHE A 210 -25.90 14.63 15.55
CA PHE A 210 -26.10 14.38 16.97
C PHE A 210 -24.85 14.74 17.80
N GLU A 211 -23.66 14.31 17.35
CA GLU A 211 -22.39 14.66 17.99
C GLU A 211 -22.12 16.19 17.92
N ALA A 212 -22.36 16.81 16.78
CA ALA A 212 -22.08 18.23 16.52
C ALA A 212 -22.89 19.19 17.44
N ARG A 213 -24.16 18.85 17.73
CA ARG A 213 -25.04 19.63 18.60
C ARG A 213 -24.49 19.81 20.01
N ALA A 214 -23.77 18.82 20.53
CA ALA A 214 -23.13 18.92 21.85
C ALA A 214 -22.07 20.02 21.92
N CYS A 215 -21.54 20.46 20.75
CA CYS A 215 -20.52 21.49 20.60
C CYS A 215 -21.06 22.77 19.92
N ASN A 216 -22.37 23.00 19.92
CA ASN A 216 -23.01 24.13 19.23
C ASN A 216 -22.65 24.19 17.72
N ARG A 217 -22.62 23.07 17.05
CA ARG A 217 -22.36 22.88 15.61
C ARG A 217 -23.48 22.05 14.99
N SER A 218 -23.54 22.00 13.66
CA SER A 218 -24.51 21.16 12.95
C SER A 218 -23.89 20.51 11.73
N VAL A 219 -24.58 19.49 11.20
CA VAL A 219 -24.27 18.86 9.91
C VAL A 219 -25.48 18.99 9.02
N VAL A 220 -25.31 19.47 7.79
CA VAL A 220 -26.38 19.70 6.84
C VAL A 220 -26.03 19.03 5.51
N ILE A 221 -26.98 18.30 4.94
CA ILE A 221 -26.89 17.82 3.57
C ILE A 221 -27.49 18.86 2.65
N GLU A 222 -26.65 19.54 1.87
CA GLU A 222 -27.09 20.55 0.89
C GLU A 222 -27.72 19.93 -0.35
N HIS A 223 -27.12 18.82 -0.80
CA HIS A 223 -27.56 18.12 -2.00
C HIS A 223 -27.18 16.64 -1.91
N ALA A 224 -28.06 15.75 -2.35
CA ALA A 224 -27.78 14.31 -2.42
C ALA A 224 -28.53 13.68 -3.60
N ASP A 225 -27.79 13.37 -4.66
CA ASP A 225 -28.29 12.57 -5.77
C ASP A 225 -28.40 11.09 -5.37
N ALA A 226 -29.38 10.39 -5.91
CA ALA A 226 -29.46 8.95 -5.76
C ALA A 226 -28.23 8.27 -6.38
N CYS A 227 -27.49 7.54 -5.59
CA CYS A 227 -26.23 6.93 -6.01
C CYS A 227 -26.03 5.54 -5.41
N THR A 228 -25.66 4.59 -6.25
CA THR A 228 -25.29 3.24 -5.85
C THR A 228 -23.84 2.98 -6.24
N VAL A 229 -23.07 2.41 -5.32
CA VAL A 229 -21.66 2.04 -5.54
C VAL A 229 -21.45 0.56 -5.26
N ASN A 230 -20.38 0.01 -5.86
CA ASN A 230 -19.91 -1.34 -5.54
C ASN A 230 -18.69 -1.25 -4.64
N GLY A 231 -18.69 -2.00 -3.56
CA GLY A 231 -17.56 -2.02 -2.66
C GLY A 231 -17.86 -2.60 -1.28
N TYR A 232 -17.09 -2.18 -0.32
CA TYR A 232 -17.20 -2.59 1.07
C TYR A 232 -17.89 -1.48 1.87
N GLU A 233 -19.18 -1.64 2.14
CA GLU A 233 -20.01 -0.60 2.76
C GLU A 233 -19.40 -0.10 4.08
N GLU A 234 -18.97 -0.99 4.97
CA GLU A 234 -18.37 -0.63 6.27
C GLU A 234 -17.08 0.19 6.14
N LEU A 235 -16.28 -0.08 5.11
CA LEU A 235 -15.06 0.71 4.87
C LEU A 235 -15.39 2.12 4.38
N LEU A 236 -16.39 2.27 3.49
CA LEU A 236 -16.83 3.60 3.05
C LEU A 236 -17.57 4.34 4.17
N ARG A 237 -18.35 3.66 4.99
CA ARG A 237 -18.94 4.23 6.21
C ARG A 237 -17.84 4.83 7.09
N SER A 238 -16.84 4.04 7.42
CA SER A 238 -15.69 4.50 8.22
C SER A 238 -14.95 5.68 7.57
N ALA A 239 -14.78 5.69 6.25
CA ALA A 239 -14.17 6.80 5.55
C ALA A 239 -14.96 8.10 5.71
N ILE A 240 -16.27 8.05 5.44
CA ILE A 240 -17.17 9.20 5.50
C ILE A 240 -17.29 9.72 6.94
N GLU A 241 -17.42 8.82 7.93
CA GLU A 241 -17.41 9.18 9.35
C GLU A 241 -16.15 9.91 9.77
N ASN A 242 -14.97 9.41 9.35
CA ASN A 242 -13.70 10.04 9.68
C ASN A 242 -13.57 11.45 9.06
N VAL A 243 -14.04 11.65 7.82
CA VAL A 243 -14.06 12.96 7.18
C VAL A 243 -15.07 13.88 7.85
N ALA A 244 -16.30 13.42 8.11
CA ALA A 244 -17.34 14.19 8.77
C ALA A 244 -16.93 14.59 10.20
N ARG A 245 -16.40 13.66 10.97
CA ARG A 245 -15.92 13.91 12.34
C ARG A 245 -14.75 14.88 12.38
N ASN A 246 -13.85 14.82 11.37
CA ASN A 246 -12.79 15.81 11.21
C ASN A 246 -13.37 17.21 10.92
N ALA A 247 -14.33 17.31 10.01
CA ALA A 247 -15.02 18.56 9.68
C ALA A 247 -15.76 19.15 10.90
N ILE A 248 -16.52 18.33 11.65
CA ILE A 248 -17.23 18.74 12.88
C ILE A 248 -16.25 19.27 13.93
N ARG A 249 -15.09 18.63 14.07
CA ARG A 249 -14.07 19.03 15.04
C ARG A 249 -13.47 20.40 14.74
N HIS A 250 -13.28 20.71 13.46
CA HIS A 250 -12.57 21.93 13.04
C HIS A 250 -13.48 23.07 12.63
N THR A 251 -14.75 22.83 12.31
CA THR A 251 -15.69 23.91 11.99
C THR A 251 -15.87 24.87 13.16
N ALA A 252 -16.10 26.14 12.88
CA ALA A 252 -16.31 27.15 13.92
C ALA A 252 -17.61 26.87 14.68
N GLU A 253 -17.70 27.28 15.95
CA GLU A 253 -18.92 27.21 16.71
C GLU A 253 -20.04 28.07 16.06
N GLY A 254 -21.26 27.57 16.08
CA GLY A 254 -22.40 28.21 15.42
C GLY A 254 -22.46 28.03 13.92
N THR A 255 -21.54 27.24 13.33
CA THR A 255 -21.54 26.92 11.89
C THR A 255 -21.95 25.48 11.59
N ALA A 256 -22.28 25.22 10.33
CA ALA A 256 -22.63 23.88 9.85
C ALA A 256 -21.49 23.25 9.05
N VAL A 257 -21.32 21.94 9.17
CA VAL A 257 -20.60 21.13 8.19
C VAL A 257 -21.55 20.84 7.05
N GLU A 258 -21.16 21.14 5.84
CA GLU A 258 -21.94 20.96 4.63
C GLU A 258 -21.51 19.68 3.92
N ILE A 259 -22.47 18.82 3.61
CA ILE A 259 -22.23 17.57 2.87
C ILE A 259 -23.02 17.64 1.56
N SER A 260 -22.37 17.35 0.44
CA SER A 260 -23.04 17.21 -0.85
C SER A 260 -22.60 15.96 -1.57
N LEU A 261 -23.55 15.26 -2.18
CA LEU A 261 -23.34 14.06 -2.98
C LEU A 261 -23.88 14.30 -4.40
N GLN A 262 -22.98 14.28 -5.37
CA GLN A 262 -23.32 14.48 -6.78
C GLN A 262 -23.01 13.23 -7.57
N ASN A 263 -23.95 12.78 -8.39
CA ASN A 263 -23.80 11.60 -9.22
C ASN A 263 -23.68 12.02 -10.69
N ASN A 264 -22.48 11.86 -11.26
CA ASN A 264 -22.22 12.08 -12.67
C ASN A 264 -22.13 10.73 -13.41
N VAL A 265 -22.24 10.76 -14.74
CA VAL A 265 -22.25 9.55 -15.59
C VAL A 265 -21.06 8.60 -15.34
N SER A 266 -19.91 9.10 -14.92
CA SER A 266 -18.70 8.31 -14.75
C SER A 266 -18.16 8.24 -13.32
N LYS A 267 -18.60 9.14 -12.43
CA LYS A 267 -18.08 9.28 -11.07
C LYS A 267 -19.13 9.82 -10.12
N THR A 268 -19.07 9.39 -8.89
CA THR A 268 -19.80 9.96 -7.77
C THR A 268 -18.85 10.83 -6.96
N LEU A 269 -19.22 12.08 -6.74
CA LEU A 269 -18.47 13.06 -5.97
C LEU A 269 -19.17 13.32 -4.63
N LEU A 270 -18.55 12.91 -3.56
CA LEU A 270 -18.93 13.28 -2.19
C LEU A 270 -18.02 14.44 -1.73
N ARG A 271 -18.61 15.54 -1.32
CA ARG A 271 -17.92 16.70 -0.79
C ARG A 271 -18.36 16.97 0.65
N VAL A 272 -17.39 17.19 1.52
CA VAL A 272 -17.60 17.60 2.92
C VAL A 272 -16.83 18.89 3.14
N ARG A 273 -17.53 19.95 3.58
CA ARG A 273 -16.96 21.27 3.83
C ARG A 273 -17.12 21.66 5.29
N ASP A 274 -16.06 22.16 5.90
CA ASP A 274 -16.11 22.84 7.19
C ASP A 274 -15.89 24.35 7.05
N HIS A 275 -16.15 25.08 8.13
CA HIS A 275 -15.92 26.51 8.28
C HIS A 275 -14.84 26.79 9.32
N GLY A 276 -13.80 25.99 9.33
CA GLY A 276 -12.64 26.10 10.21
C GLY A 276 -11.55 27.02 9.66
N PRO A 277 -10.36 26.96 10.24
CA PRO A 277 -9.21 27.80 9.82
C PRO A 277 -8.57 27.36 8.49
N GLY A 278 -8.97 26.21 7.93
CA GLY A 278 -8.31 25.60 6.78
C GLY A 278 -6.96 24.96 7.13
N VAL A 279 -6.20 24.61 6.11
CA VAL A 279 -4.92 23.88 6.20
C VAL A 279 -3.86 24.61 5.38
N PRO A 280 -2.60 24.76 5.85
CA PRO A 280 -1.52 25.31 5.03
C PRO A 280 -1.39 24.54 3.70
N GLU A 281 -1.21 25.25 2.59
CA GLU A 281 -1.21 24.65 1.24
C GLU A 281 -0.20 23.52 1.08
N ASN A 282 0.98 23.67 1.68
CA ASN A 282 2.03 22.64 1.66
C ASN A 282 1.66 21.37 2.44
N MET A 283 0.61 21.41 3.27
CA MET A 283 0.16 20.25 4.05
C MET A 283 -1.09 19.58 3.48
N LEU A 284 -1.75 20.15 2.48
CA LEU A 284 -3.00 19.62 1.91
C LEU A 284 -2.88 18.16 1.41
N LEU A 285 -1.73 17.77 0.89
CA LEU A 285 -1.45 16.38 0.50
C LEU A 285 -1.04 15.51 1.69
N GLU A 286 -0.44 16.11 2.72
CA GLU A 286 0.09 15.37 3.85
C GLU A 286 -0.96 15.01 4.91
N ILE A 287 -2.11 15.70 4.95
CA ILE A 287 -3.16 15.44 5.96
C ILE A 287 -3.76 14.04 5.84
N PHE A 288 -3.59 13.35 4.71
CA PHE A 288 -4.00 11.97 4.50
C PHE A 288 -2.93 10.94 4.91
N LEU A 289 -1.74 11.40 5.32
CA LEU A 289 -0.71 10.52 5.87
C LEU A 289 -0.97 10.23 7.35
N PRO A 290 -0.71 9.01 7.83
CA PRO A 290 -0.86 8.68 9.24
C PRO A 290 -0.08 9.60 10.16
N PHE A 291 -0.64 9.94 11.33
CA PHE A 291 -0.04 10.76 12.39
C PHE A 291 0.32 12.20 11.97
N ARG A 292 -0.19 12.67 10.84
CA ARG A 292 0.01 14.08 10.44
C ARG A 292 -0.99 14.99 11.14
N ARG A 293 -0.45 16.05 11.76
CA ARG A 293 -1.21 17.06 12.48
C ARG A 293 -0.68 18.45 12.14
N ILE A 294 -1.56 19.44 12.10
CA ILE A 294 -1.16 20.84 11.93
C ILE A 294 -0.67 21.35 13.28
N ALA A 295 0.56 21.86 13.35
CA ALA A 295 1.25 22.21 14.59
C ALA A 295 0.53 23.26 15.47
N ASN A 296 -0.37 24.07 14.91
CA ASN A 296 -1.06 25.15 15.61
C ASN A 296 -2.49 24.79 16.07
N GLY A 297 -2.91 23.53 15.90
CA GLY A 297 -4.26 23.09 16.27
C GLY A 297 -4.33 22.59 17.70
N THR A 298 -5.23 23.15 18.51
CA THR A 298 -5.64 22.62 19.83
C THR A 298 -6.47 21.33 19.69
N ALA A 299 -6.73 20.87 18.47
CA ALA A 299 -7.62 19.76 18.20
C ALA A 299 -7.02 18.41 18.67
N GLU A 300 -7.77 17.73 19.50
CA GLU A 300 -7.47 16.40 19.99
C GLU A 300 -7.61 15.35 18.87
N GLY A 301 -6.69 14.39 18.78
CA GLY A 301 -6.77 13.26 17.86
C GLY A 301 -5.39 12.76 17.42
N ALA A 302 -5.32 11.48 17.09
CA ALA A 302 -4.07 10.80 16.71
C ALA A 302 -3.58 11.11 15.28
N GLY A 303 -4.35 11.86 14.45
CA GLY A 303 -4.00 12.11 13.05
C GLY A 303 -4.14 10.87 12.17
N LEU A 304 -4.98 9.91 12.55
CA LEU A 304 -5.22 8.67 11.80
C LEU A 304 -6.51 8.69 10.98
N GLY A 305 -7.50 9.51 11.35
CA GLY A 305 -8.83 9.46 10.73
C GLY A 305 -8.83 9.74 9.24
N LEU A 306 -8.17 10.80 8.77
CA LEU A 306 -8.07 11.10 7.33
C LEU A 306 -7.21 10.08 6.58
N ALA A 307 -6.21 9.49 7.24
CA ALA A 307 -5.42 8.41 6.65
C ALA A 307 -6.27 7.14 6.43
N ILE A 308 -7.14 6.79 7.40
CA ILE A 308 -8.12 5.70 7.25
C ILE A 308 -9.07 6.00 6.09
N ALA A 309 -9.58 7.23 6.00
CA ALA A 309 -10.45 7.64 4.89
C ALA A 309 -9.75 7.49 3.54
N GLY A 310 -8.50 7.96 3.41
CA GLY A 310 -7.71 7.83 2.20
C GLY A 310 -7.53 6.36 1.78
N ARG A 311 -7.15 5.50 2.70
CA ARG A 311 -6.96 4.06 2.43
C ARG A 311 -8.24 3.35 2.04
N ALA A 312 -9.34 3.67 2.71
CA ALA A 312 -10.65 3.10 2.38
C ALA A 312 -11.09 3.52 0.96
N VAL A 313 -10.90 4.78 0.58
CA VAL A 313 -11.20 5.30 -0.77
C VAL A 313 -10.30 4.62 -1.82
N ASP A 314 -8.99 4.48 -1.58
CA ASP A 314 -8.05 3.78 -2.46
C ASP A 314 -8.48 2.34 -2.75
N VAL A 315 -8.97 1.61 -1.72
CA VAL A 315 -9.49 0.23 -1.87
C VAL A 315 -10.67 0.15 -2.84
N HIS A 316 -11.47 1.24 -2.94
CA HIS A 316 -12.60 1.34 -3.86
C HIS A 316 -12.22 1.88 -5.24
N GLY A 317 -10.92 2.07 -5.52
CA GLY A 317 -10.45 2.66 -6.78
C GLY A 317 -10.83 4.12 -6.95
N GLY A 318 -11.20 4.79 -5.84
CA GLY A 318 -11.53 6.20 -5.77
C GLY A 318 -10.32 7.10 -5.59
N THR A 319 -10.57 8.39 -5.45
CA THR A 319 -9.55 9.38 -5.07
C THR A 319 -10.10 10.31 -4.01
N ILE A 320 -9.26 10.69 -3.05
CA ILE A 320 -9.60 11.69 -2.02
C ILE A 320 -8.68 12.89 -2.16
N ARG A 321 -9.23 14.10 -2.03
CA ARG A 321 -8.49 15.36 -2.14
C ARG A 321 -8.98 16.34 -1.10
N ALA A 322 -8.12 17.28 -0.74
CA ALA A 322 -8.45 18.38 0.14
C ALA A 322 -8.05 19.71 -0.50
N MET A 323 -8.86 20.72 -0.26
CA MET A 323 -8.60 22.09 -0.70
C MET A 323 -9.16 23.09 0.32
N ASN A 324 -8.55 24.25 0.42
CA ASN A 324 -9.10 25.32 1.24
C ASN A 324 -10.29 25.99 0.53
N ALA A 325 -11.36 26.22 1.27
CA ALA A 325 -12.50 26.96 0.75
C ALA A 325 -12.17 28.46 0.60
N PRO A 326 -12.64 29.15 -0.47
CA PRO A 326 -12.35 30.57 -0.68
C PRO A 326 -12.78 31.50 0.49
N ALA A 327 -13.84 31.12 1.19
CA ALA A 327 -14.38 31.84 2.35
C ALA A 327 -13.84 31.33 3.70
N GLY A 328 -12.77 30.52 3.69
CA GLY A 328 -12.23 29.82 4.86
C GLY A 328 -12.84 28.44 5.05
N GLY A 329 -12.13 27.60 5.80
CA GLY A 329 -12.46 26.19 6.01
C GLY A 329 -11.77 25.24 5.03
N LEU A 330 -11.99 23.97 5.23
CA LEU A 330 -11.47 22.88 4.42
C LEU A 330 -12.61 22.19 3.67
N ILE A 331 -12.36 21.87 2.41
CA ILE A 331 -13.21 21.01 1.59
C ILE A 331 -12.44 19.69 1.39
N VAL A 332 -13.08 18.58 1.74
CA VAL A 332 -12.59 17.24 1.40
C VAL A 332 -13.52 16.65 0.33
N GLU A 333 -12.95 16.25 -0.79
CA GLU A 333 -13.65 15.63 -1.91
C GLU A 333 -13.25 14.16 -2.04
N ILE A 334 -14.24 13.29 -2.18
CA ILE A 334 -14.08 11.85 -2.45
C ILE A 334 -14.74 11.55 -3.78
N ASP A 335 -13.94 11.15 -4.76
CA ASP A 335 -14.39 10.63 -6.05
C ASP A 335 -14.46 9.11 -5.99
N LEU A 336 -15.61 8.52 -6.28
CA LEU A 336 -15.79 7.07 -6.37
C LEU A 336 -16.24 6.67 -7.78
N PRO A 337 -15.80 5.51 -8.30
CA PRO A 337 -16.31 4.99 -9.55
C PRO A 337 -17.78 4.57 -9.37
N VAL A 338 -18.62 4.93 -10.36
CA VAL A 338 -20.03 4.50 -10.40
C VAL A 338 -20.09 2.99 -10.64
N ALA A 339 -21.00 2.29 -9.96
CA ALA A 339 -21.28 0.90 -10.26
C ALA A 339 -21.73 0.79 -11.72
N SER A 340 -20.92 0.18 -12.59
CA SER A 340 -21.37 -0.19 -13.94
C SER A 340 -22.56 -1.14 -13.81
N GLU A 341 -23.63 -0.89 -14.55
CA GLU A 341 -24.73 -1.84 -14.65
C GLU A 341 -24.17 -3.17 -15.18
N PRO A 342 -24.54 -4.31 -14.58
CA PRO A 342 -24.18 -5.60 -15.15
C PRO A 342 -24.84 -5.70 -16.54
N SER A 343 -23.99 -5.85 -17.59
CA SER A 343 -24.41 -6.10 -18.98
C SER A 343 -25.13 -7.45 -19.09
#